data_5ba82958990c31266167c283000aee56
#
_entry.id   5ba82958990c31266167c283000aee56
#
_cell.length_a   1.000
_cell.length_b   1.000
_cell.length_c   1.000
_cell.angle_alpha   90.00
_cell.angle_beta   90.00
_cell.angle_gamma   90.00
#
_symmetry.space_group_name_H-M   'P 1'
#
loop_
_entity.id
_entity.type
_entity.pdbx_description
1 polymer ?
#
loop_
_entity_poly.entity_id
_entity_poly.type
_entity_poly.pdbx_seq_one_letter_code
_entity_poly.pdbx_strand_id
1 'polypeptide(L)'
;MVKKMEIRDTFTYKLLKPIASIFIRVCYRPQIKGLENIPKSGRVILAGNHTKELDPIMLIGVQKRVIHFLAKDELFHGKTKWIVQQTGCIPVNRRIHDKNALKGAINALEKDLCIGIFPEGTINRTDDVIMPFKIGAVKAAYETNSIIVPFTIVGEYKLFRKGPKLEFMKPMKVGNDLEKENTKLMNLISNKLKKEGFKNGRKNDTL
;
A
#
# COMPACT_ATOMS: atom_id res chain seq x y z
N MET A 1 -21.10 -19.87 0.17
CA MET A 1 -19.72 -20.42 0.10
C MET A 1 -18.87 -19.43 -0.70
N VAL A 2 -18.06 -18.59 -0.05
CA VAL A 2 -17.15 -17.67 -0.74
C VAL A 2 -16.04 -18.50 -1.36
N LYS A 3 -15.99 -18.56 -2.70
CA LYS A 3 -14.93 -19.26 -3.43
C LYS A 3 -13.59 -18.70 -2.95
N LYS A 4 -12.75 -19.53 -2.36
CA LYS A 4 -11.42 -19.16 -1.85
C LYS A 4 -10.65 -18.52 -3.00
N MET A 5 -10.52 -17.21 -2.98
CA MET A 5 -9.85 -16.47 -4.06
C MET A 5 -8.35 -16.79 -3.97
N GLU A 6 -7.82 -17.44 -4.99
CA GLU A 6 -6.41 -17.73 -5.07
C GLU A 6 -5.65 -16.46 -5.43
N ILE A 7 -4.85 -15.96 -4.49
CA ILE A 7 -4.01 -14.80 -4.70
C ILE A 7 -2.81 -15.25 -5.56
N ARG A 8 -2.72 -14.71 -6.76
CA ARG A 8 -1.66 -15.01 -7.73
C ARG A 8 -1.46 -13.85 -8.69
N ASP A 9 -0.30 -13.80 -9.32
CA ASP A 9 -0.04 -12.91 -10.45
C ASP A 9 -0.93 -13.30 -11.64
N THR A 10 -1.97 -12.52 -11.88
CA THR A 10 -2.84 -12.78 -13.04
C THR A 10 -2.22 -12.24 -14.32
N PHE A 11 -2.52 -12.90 -15.45
CA PHE A 11 -2.13 -12.41 -16.77
C PHE A 11 -2.68 -11.00 -17.02
N THR A 12 -3.93 -10.76 -16.62
CA THR A 12 -4.60 -9.46 -16.75
C THR A 12 -3.87 -8.36 -15.99
N TYR A 13 -3.38 -8.64 -14.77
CA TYR A 13 -2.58 -7.68 -14.03
C TYR A 13 -1.29 -7.32 -14.80
N LYS A 14 -0.60 -8.33 -15.32
CA LYS A 14 0.63 -8.12 -16.10
C LYS A 14 0.39 -7.28 -17.36
N LEU A 15 -0.78 -7.43 -17.99
CA LEU A 15 -1.19 -6.65 -19.16
C LEU A 15 -1.58 -5.20 -18.79
N LEU A 16 -2.32 -5.01 -17.69
CA LEU A 16 -2.80 -3.69 -17.26
C LEU A 16 -1.70 -2.83 -16.63
N LYS A 17 -0.70 -3.44 -16.04
CA LYS A 17 0.38 -2.74 -15.34
C LYS A 17 1.17 -1.76 -16.22
N PRO A 18 1.61 -2.10 -17.44
CA PRO A 18 2.27 -1.14 -18.35
C PRO A 18 1.40 0.07 -18.63
N ILE A 19 0.09 -0.14 -18.85
CA ILE A 19 -0.87 0.93 -19.10
C ILE A 19 -0.95 1.86 -17.87
N ALA A 20 -1.10 1.30 -16.67
CA ALA A 20 -1.08 2.06 -15.43
C ALA A 20 0.25 2.81 -15.23
N SER A 21 1.38 2.19 -15.61
CA SER A 21 2.71 2.80 -15.52
C SER A 21 2.84 4.02 -16.42
N ILE A 22 2.43 3.90 -17.69
CA ILE A 22 2.43 5.01 -18.66
C ILE A 22 1.51 6.12 -18.16
N PHE A 23 0.28 5.76 -17.78
CA PHE A 23 -0.71 6.73 -17.28
C PHE A 23 -0.17 7.53 -16.08
N ILE A 24 0.34 6.85 -15.06
CA ILE A 24 0.87 7.51 -13.86
C ILE A 24 2.08 8.40 -14.19
N ARG A 25 3.00 7.90 -15.01
CA ARG A 25 4.25 8.64 -15.33
C ARG A 25 4.01 9.84 -16.25
N VAL A 26 3.08 9.73 -17.18
CA VAL A 26 2.77 10.81 -18.15
C VAL A 26 1.82 11.83 -17.53
N CYS A 27 0.71 11.35 -16.92
CA CYS A 27 -0.34 12.25 -16.44
C CYS A 27 0.00 12.90 -15.10
N TYR A 28 0.68 12.18 -14.19
CA TYR A 28 0.94 12.69 -12.84
C TYR A 28 2.41 12.96 -12.53
N ARG A 29 3.35 12.47 -13.35
CA ARG A 29 4.79 12.74 -13.23
C ARG A 29 5.32 12.67 -11.80
N PRO A 30 5.13 11.55 -11.06
CA PRO A 30 5.56 11.44 -9.68
C PRO A 30 7.08 11.53 -9.55
N GLN A 31 7.54 12.10 -8.45
CA GLN A 31 8.95 12.13 -8.09
C GLN A 31 9.26 10.90 -7.25
N ILE A 32 10.06 9.98 -7.76
CA ILE A 32 10.27 8.67 -7.15
C ILE A 32 11.70 8.57 -6.63
N LYS A 33 11.86 8.10 -5.37
CA LYS A 33 13.15 7.81 -4.74
C LYS A 33 13.12 6.45 -4.06
N GLY A 34 14.29 5.80 -3.94
CA GLY A 34 14.46 4.60 -3.15
C GLY A 34 13.88 3.34 -3.77
N LEU A 35 13.64 3.28 -5.10
CA LEU A 35 13.15 2.06 -5.78
C LEU A 35 14.08 0.87 -5.58
N GLU A 36 15.37 1.12 -5.42
CA GLU A 36 16.42 0.15 -5.12
C GLU A 36 16.23 -0.55 -3.77
N ASN A 37 15.48 0.06 -2.86
CA ASN A 37 15.15 -0.52 -1.55
C ASN A 37 14.09 -1.62 -1.64
N ILE A 38 13.41 -1.77 -2.78
CA ILE A 38 12.41 -2.83 -2.99
C ILE A 38 13.13 -4.07 -3.51
N PRO A 39 13.17 -5.18 -2.75
CA PRO A 39 13.75 -6.43 -3.24
C PRO A 39 13.06 -6.92 -4.50
N LYS A 40 13.84 -7.43 -5.43
CA LYS A 40 13.34 -7.91 -6.74
C LYS A 40 12.47 -9.17 -6.61
N SER A 41 12.68 -9.96 -5.56
CA SER A 41 11.95 -11.22 -5.30
C SER A 41 11.77 -11.43 -3.79
N GLY A 42 11.10 -12.52 -3.41
CA GLY A 42 10.83 -12.89 -2.03
C GLY A 42 9.67 -12.10 -1.39
N ARG A 43 9.44 -12.34 -0.13
CA ARG A 43 8.32 -11.83 0.68
C ARG A 43 8.54 -10.38 1.06
N VAL A 44 7.71 -9.49 0.57
CA VAL A 44 7.85 -8.05 0.81
C VAL A 44 6.51 -7.42 1.13
N ILE A 45 6.49 -6.60 2.17
CA ILE A 45 5.38 -5.72 2.51
C ILE A 45 5.80 -4.28 2.21
N LEU A 46 5.09 -3.62 1.31
CA LEU A 46 5.18 -2.17 1.14
C LEU A 46 4.17 -1.53 2.10
N ALA A 47 4.64 -0.73 3.06
CA ALA A 47 3.78 -0.11 4.06
C ALA A 47 4.00 1.41 4.11
N GLY A 48 2.93 2.21 4.05
CA GLY A 48 3.05 3.67 4.05
C GLY A 48 1.74 4.40 4.32
N ASN A 49 1.81 5.73 4.31
CA ASN A 49 0.66 6.60 4.50
C ASN A 49 -0.31 6.55 3.30
N HIS A 50 -1.59 6.82 3.56
CA HIS A 50 -2.66 6.78 2.56
C HIS A 50 -3.34 8.15 2.44
N THR A 51 -3.13 8.82 1.31
CA THR A 51 -3.58 10.20 1.10
C THR A 51 -4.74 10.31 0.12
N LYS A 52 -4.76 9.48 -0.93
CA LYS A 52 -5.75 9.54 -2.01
C LYS A 52 -6.05 8.14 -2.56
N GLU A 53 -7.19 8.00 -3.21
CA GLU A 53 -7.61 6.76 -3.88
C GLU A 53 -6.64 6.30 -4.99
N LEU A 54 -5.85 7.22 -5.54
CA LEU A 54 -4.85 6.94 -6.58
C LEU A 54 -3.54 6.33 -6.05
N ASP A 55 -3.30 6.34 -4.73
CA ASP A 55 -2.04 5.84 -4.14
C ASP A 55 -1.71 4.39 -4.54
N PRO A 56 -2.64 3.43 -4.50
CA PRO A 56 -2.37 2.07 -4.95
C PRO A 56 -1.97 2.00 -6.43
N ILE A 57 -2.66 2.78 -7.29
CA ILE A 57 -2.40 2.80 -8.73
C ILE A 57 -1.02 3.41 -9.01
N MET A 58 -0.65 4.46 -8.27
CA MET A 58 0.68 5.04 -8.36
C MET A 58 1.75 4.01 -7.97
N LEU A 59 1.60 3.31 -6.85
CA LEU A 59 2.53 2.27 -6.42
C LEU A 59 2.66 1.16 -7.48
N ILE A 60 1.55 0.71 -8.08
CA ILE A 60 1.56 -0.27 -9.18
C ILE A 60 2.35 0.26 -10.38
N GLY A 61 2.13 1.52 -10.77
CA GLY A 61 2.69 2.12 -11.97
C GLY A 61 4.18 2.45 -11.89
N VAL A 62 4.75 2.65 -10.69
CA VAL A 62 6.12 3.16 -10.55
C VAL A 62 7.17 2.08 -10.31
N GLN A 63 6.81 0.94 -9.75
CA GLN A 63 7.74 -0.13 -9.40
C GLN A 63 7.52 -1.41 -10.24
N LYS A 64 8.47 -2.36 -10.22
CA LYS A 64 8.47 -3.50 -11.15
C LYS A 64 7.64 -4.71 -10.72
N ARG A 65 7.51 -4.95 -9.42
CA ARG A 65 6.79 -6.12 -8.90
C ARG A 65 5.28 -5.98 -9.04
N VAL A 66 4.57 -7.10 -9.09
CA VAL A 66 3.13 -7.14 -8.85
C VAL A 66 2.89 -6.88 -7.38
N ILE A 67 1.97 -5.97 -7.04
CA ILE A 67 1.59 -5.67 -5.66
C ILE A 67 0.15 -6.11 -5.44
N HIS A 68 -0.07 -6.91 -4.42
CA HIS A 68 -1.39 -7.31 -3.96
C HIS A 68 -1.82 -6.44 -2.79
N PHE A 69 -2.78 -5.53 -3.02
CA PHE A 69 -3.26 -4.63 -1.98
C PHE A 69 -4.38 -5.25 -1.15
N LEU A 70 -4.44 -4.86 0.12
CA LEU A 70 -5.63 -5.07 0.93
C LEU A 70 -6.68 -4.03 0.52
N ALA A 71 -7.80 -4.49 -0.03
CA ALA A 71 -8.86 -3.65 -0.56
C ALA A 71 -10.18 -3.87 0.19
N LYS A 72 -11.00 -2.82 0.30
CA LYS A 72 -12.33 -2.91 0.93
C LYS A 72 -13.15 -4.04 0.33
N ASP A 73 -13.81 -4.84 1.18
CA ASP A 73 -14.67 -5.95 0.76
C ASP A 73 -15.79 -5.48 -0.19
N GLU A 74 -16.34 -4.28 0.03
CA GLU A 74 -17.38 -3.70 -0.82
C GLU A 74 -16.96 -3.56 -2.30
N LEU A 75 -15.66 -3.39 -2.58
CA LEU A 75 -15.14 -3.29 -3.96
C LEU A 75 -15.23 -4.62 -4.72
N PHE A 76 -15.39 -5.74 -4.00
CA PHE A 76 -15.53 -7.08 -4.59
C PHE A 76 -16.98 -7.43 -4.96
N HIS A 77 -17.94 -6.57 -4.64
CA HIS A 77 -19.37 -6.80 -4.87
C HIS A 77 -20.00 -5.83 -5.88
N GLY A 78 -19.33 -4.72 -6.23
CA GLY A 78 -19.82 -3.68 -7.13
C GLY A 78 -19.32 -3.78 -8.58
N LYS A 79 -19.46 -2.68 -9.33
CA LYS A 79 -18.99 -2.54 -10.72
C LYS A 79 -17.47 -2.74 -10.86
N THR A 80 -16.71 -2.52 -9.80
CA THR A 80 -15.26 -2.68 -9.73
C THR A 80 -14.80 -4.11 -9.47
N LYS A 81 -15.73 -5.05 -9.18
CA LYS A 81 -15.46 -6.44 -8.82
C LYS A 81 -14.47 -7.11 -9.76
N TRP A 82 -14.71 -7.03 -11.06
CA TRP A 82 -13.85 -7.66 -12.06
C TRP A 82 -12.40 -7.16 -11.97
N ILE A 83 -12.20 -5.83 -11.92
CA ILE A 83 -10.86 -5.22 -11.85
C ILE A 83 -10.15 -5.65 -10.56
N VAL A 84 -10.82 -5.53 -9.41
CA VAL A 84 -10.23 -5.86 -8.11
C VAL A 84 -9.86 -7.34 -8.01
N GLN A 85 -10.67 -8.24 -8.56
CA GLN A 85 -10.36 -9.66 -8.62
C GLN A 85 -9.16 -9.95 -9.55
N GLN A 86 -9.08 -9.28 -10.69
CA GLN A 86 -7.97 -9.45 -11.64
C GLN A 86 -6.65 -8.88 -11.13
N THR A 87 -6.69 -7.90 -10.24
CA THR A 87 -5.47 -7.35 -9.62
C THR A 87 -4.99 -8.16 -8.42
N GLY A 88 -5.67 -9.27 -8.08
CA GLY A 88 -5.29 -10.12 -6.95
C GLY A 88 -5.34 -9.41 -5.59
N CYS A 89 -6.19 -8.40 -5.46
CA CYS A 89 -6.39 -7.72 -4.18
C CYS A 89 -6.94 -8.67 -3.12
N ILE A 90 -6.57 -8.43 -1.88
CA ILE A 90 -7.01 -9.20 -0.72
C ILE A 90 -8.19 -8.46 -0.09
N PRO A 91 -9.39 -9.08 0.00
CA PRO A 91 -10.54 -8.43 0.61
C PRO A 91 -10.33 -8.20 2.10
N VAL A 92 -10.73 -7.03 2.59
CA VAL A 92 -10.68 -6.69 4.01
C VAL A 92 -11.98 -6.02 4.45
N ASN A 93 -12.60 -6.57 5.48
CA ASN A 93 -13.69 -5.93 6.18
C ASN A 93 -13.12 -4.97 7.22
N ARG A 94 -13.19 -3.68 6.94
CA ARG A 94 -12.59 -2.64 7.80
C ARG A 94 -13.36 -2.36 9.09
N ARG A 95 -14.60 -2.88 9.20
CA ARG A 95 -15.49 -2.67 10.36
C ARG A 95 -15.20 -3.60 11.53
N ILE A 96 -14.50 -4.69 11.27
CA ILE A 96 -14.15 -5.71 12.25
C ILE A 96 -12.64 -5.95 12.28
N HIS A 97 -12.17 -6.66 13.29
CA HIS A 97 -10.81 -7.22 13.32
C HIS A 97 -10.77 -8.41 12.35
N ASP A 98 -10.50 -8.12 11.07
CA ASP A 98 -10.64 -9.12 10.01
C ASP A 98 -9.45 -10.09 9.99
N LYS A 99 -9.63 -11.20 10.69
CA LYS A 99 -8.65 -12.32 10.71
C LYS A 99 -8.45 -12.92 9.32
N ASN A 100 -9.44 -12.84 8.42
CA ASN A 100 -9.31 -13.39 7.07
C ASN A 100 -8.43 -12.54 6.19
N ALA A 101 -8.49 -11.21 6.35
CA ALA A 101 -7.58 -10.29 5.67
C ALA A 101 -6.11 -10.55 6.06
N LEU A 102 -5.84 -10.76 7.36
CA LEU A 102 -4.50 -11.12 7.85
C LEU A 102 -4.06 -12.48 7.28
N LYS A 103 -4.91 -13.51 7.33
CA LYS A 103 -4.62 -14.82 6.71
C LYS A 103 -4.35 -14.69 5.20
N GLY A 104 -5.12 -13.86 4.50
CA GLY A 104 -4.90 -13.60 3.07
C GLY A 104 -3.54 -12.96 2.80
N ALA A 105 -3.13 -11.99 3.62
CA ALA A 105 -1.81 -11.36 3.54
C ALA A 105 -0.68 -12.38 3.79
N ILE A 106 -0.80 -13.21 4.84
CA ILE A 106 0.16 -14.27 5.16
C ILE A 106 0.26 -15.26 4.00
N ASN A 107 -0.86 -15.78 3.49
CA ASN A 107 -0.87 -16.71 2.36
C ASN A 107 -0.22 -16.14 1.09
N ALA A 108 -0.35 -14.83 0.84
CA ALA A 108 0.31 -14.16 -0.27
C ALA A 108 1.84 -14.10 -0.05
N LEU A 109 2.26 -13.74 1.16
CA LEU A 109 3.67 -13.67 1.52
C LEU A 109 4.35 -15.04 1.49
N GLU A 110 3.68 -16.11 1.94
CA GLU A 110 4.18 -17.49 1.87
C GLU A 110 4.43 -17.97 0.42
N LYS A 111 3.78 -17.34 -0.56
CA LYS A 111 4.02 -17.55 -2.00
C LYS A 111 5.07 -16.60 -2.58
N ASP A 112 5.87 -15.95 -1.74
CA ASP A 112 6.89 -14.97 -2.13
C ASP A 112 6.34 -13.74 -2.91
N LEU A 113 5.06 -13.42 -2.71
CA LEU A 113 4.43 -12.28 -3.34
C LEU A 113 4.76 -10.97 -2.59
N CYS A 114 4.54 -9.84 -3.28
CA CYS A 114 4.64 -8.52 -2.70
C CYS A 114 3.25 -8.01 -2.36
N ILE A 115 3.03 -7.59 -1.12
CA ILE A 115 1.77 -6.98 -0.70
C ILE A 115 1.93 -5.50 -0.40
N GLY A 116 0.86 -4.74 -0.64
CA GLY A 116 0.77 -3.33 -0.29
C GLY A 116 -0.24 -3.14 0.84
N ILE A 117 0.18 -2.50 1.91
CA ILE A 117 -0.65 -2.21 3.08
C ILE A 117 -0.56 -0.74 3.40
N PHE A 118 -1.71 -0.11 3.61
CA PHE A 118 -1.81 1.19 4.25
C PHE A 118 -2.23 0.95 5.70
N PRO A 119 -1.28 0.99 6.68
CA PRO A 119 -1.58 0.55 8.05
C PRO A 119 -2.61 1.41 8.77
N GLU A 120 -2.84 2.64 8.31
CA GLU A 120 -3.93 3.51 8.77
C GLU A 120 -5.33 2.87 8.56
N GLY A 121 -5.43 1.94 7.60
CA GLY A 121 -6.65 1.20 7.28
C GLY A 121 -7.67 2.00 6.48
N THR A 122 -7.48 3.29 6.29
CA THR A 122 -8.30 4.17 5.44
C THR A 122 -7.46 5.37 5.00
N ILE A 123 -8.00 6.16 4.06
CA ILE A 123 -7.40 7.44 3.68
C ILE A 123 -7.46 8.37 4.89
N ASN A 124 -6.32 8.98 5.23
CA ASN A 124 -6.25 9.96 6.30
C ASN A 124 -6.97 11.25 5.88
N ARG A 125 -8.08 11.52 6.55
CA ARG A 125 -8.88 12.75 6.35
C ARG A 125 -8.87 13.65 7.58
N THR A 126 -7.98 13.38 8.54
CA THR A 126 -7.77 14.19 9.75
C THR A 126 -6.70 15.24 9.50
N ASP A 127 -6.50 16.13 10.46
CA ASP A 127 -5.41 17.13 10.41
C ASP A 127 -4.07 16.55 10.89
N ASP A 128 -4.08 15.32 11.41
CA ASP A 128 -2.86 14.62 11.82
C ASP A 128 -1.99 14.26 10.63
N VAL A 129 -0.68 14.33 10.81
CA VAL A 129 0.30 13.91 9.80
C VAL A 129 0.09 12.45 9.39
N ILE A 130 -0.29 11.61 10.34
CA ILE A 130 -0.55 10.19 10.16
C ILE A 130 -1.53 9.70 11.24
N MET A 131 -2.43 8.81 10.88
CA MET A 131 -3.33 8.17 11.83
C MET A 131 -2.63 6.98 12.51
N PRO A 132 -3.15 6.51 13.68
CA PRO A 132 -2.62 5.32 14.35
C PRO A 132 -2.58 4.10 13.42
N PHE A 133 -1.48 3.37 13.46
CA PHE A 133 -1.30 2.18 12.62
C PHE A 133 -1.94 0.95 13.26
N LYS A 134 -2.69 0.21 12.44
CA LYS A 134 -3.15 -1.14 12.77
C LYS A 134 -1.97 -2.10 12.71
N ILE A 135 -1.91 -3.05 13.62
CA ILE A 135 -0.80 -3.99 13.80
C ILE A 135 -0.63 -5.00 12.64
N GLY A 136 -1.58 -5.06 11.71
CA GLY A 136 -1.65 -6.09 10.68
C GLY A 136 -0.40 -6.21 9.80
N ALA A 137 0.26 -5.11 9.47
CA ALA A 137 1.48 -5.12 8.64
C ALA A 137 2.65 -5.80 9.36
N VAL A 138 2.92 -5.41 10.60
CA VAL A 138 4.01 -6.01 11.40
C VAL A 138 3.71 -7.44 11.78
N LYS A 139 2.45 -7.77 12.08
CA LYS A 139 2.03 -9.13 12.40
C LYS A 139 2.23 -10.07 11.21
N ALA A 140 1.80 -9.69 10.02
CA ALA A 140 2.04 -10.46 8.80
C ALA A 140 3.55 -10.62 8.51
N ALA A 141 4.34 -9.56 8.70
CA ALA A 141 5.79 -9.62 8.52
C ALA A 141 6.46 -10.59 9.49
N TYR A 142 6.09 -10.56 10.76
CA TYR A 142 6.63 -11.44 11.79
C TYR A 142 6.30 -12.91 11.51
N GLU A 143 5.01 -13.23 11.26
CA GLU A 143 4.54 -14.60 11.04
C GLU A 143 5.16 -15.24 9.79
N THR A 144 5.55 -14.44 8.79
CA THR A 144 6.12 -14.95 7.53
C THR A 144 7.61 -14.70 7.38
N ASN A 145 8.26 -14.11 8.39
CA ASN A 145 9.64 -13.63 8.29
C ASN A 145 9.88 -12.74 7.06
N SER A 146 8.90 -11.90 6.73
CA SER A 146 8.96 -10.97 5.61
C SER A 146 9.62 -9.67 6.03
N ILE A 147 10.17 -8.95 5.05
CA ILE A 147 10.65 -7.58 5.27
C ILE A 147 9.57 -6.57 4.97
N ILE A 148 9.57 -5.47 5.71
CA ILE A 148 8.75 -4.29 5.42
C ILE A 148 9.64 -3.26 4.75
N VAL A 149 9.20 -2.74 3.60
CA VAL A 149 9.76 -1.55 2.97
C VAL A 149 8.81 -0.39 3.25
N PRO A 150 9.13 0.50 4.20
CA PRO A 150 8.31 1.66 4.46
C PRO A 150 8.35 2.63 3.30
N PHE A 151 7.25 3.32 3.01
CA PHE A 151 7.22 4.38 2.01
C PHE A 151 6.42 5.59 2.48
N THR A 152 6.67 6.74 1.85
CA THR A 152 5.90 7.98 2.07
C THR A 152 5.40 8.53 0.75
N ILE A 153 4.17 9.07 0.78
CA ILE A 153 3.56 9.80 -0.32
C ILE A 153 3.29 11.22 0.17
N VAL A 154 3.84 12.22 -0.53
CA VAL A 154 3.72 13.64 -0.17
C VAL A 154 3.35 14.47 -1.38
N GLY A 155 2.34 15.30 -1.28
CA GLY A 155 1.89 16.20 -2.34
C GLY A 155 0.61 15.75 -3.03
N GLU A 156 0.23 16.48 -4.07
CA GLU A 156 -1.05 16.35 -4.74
C GLU A 156 -0.92 15.71 -6.11
N TYR A 157 -1.98 14.99 -6.52
CA TYR A 157 -2.13 14.44 -7.87
C TYR A 157 -2.68 15.53 -8.80
N LYS A 158 -1.79 16.22 -9.52
CA LYS A 158 -2.16 17.25 -10.52
C LYS A 158 -1.87 16.74 -11.92
N LEU A 159 -2.90 16.71 -12.78
CA LEU A 159 -2.77 16.26 -14.17
C LEU A 159 -1.75 17.12 -14.92
N PHE A 160 -0.86 16.43 -15.64
CA PHE A 160 0.19 17.01 -16.49
C PHE A 160 1.16 17.97 -15.79
N ARG A 161 1.18 17.96 -14.46
CA ARG A 161 2.11 18.75 -13.62
C ARG A 161 3.01 17.83 -12.81
N LYS A 162 3.95 18.43 -12.10
CA LYS A 162 4.80 17.73 -11.13
C LYS A 162 3.91 17.16 -10.03
N GLY A 163 3.86 15.85 -9.96
CA GLY A 163 2.99 15.09 -9.06
C GLY A 163 3.61 14.84 -7.68
N PRO A 164 3.00 13.93 -6.91
CA PRO A 164 3.45 13.65 -5.56
C PRO A 164 4.86 13.04 -5.54
N LYS A 165 5.54 13.25 -4.42
CA LYS A 165 6.79 12.57 -4.11
C LYS A 165 6.46 11.22 -3.48
N LEU A 166 7.07 10.17 -3.99
CA LEU A 166 7.02 8.82 -3.45
C LEU A 166 8.44 8.39 -3.09
N GLU A 167 8.67 8.09 -1.82
CA GLU A 167 9.99 7.63 -1.38
C GLU A 167 9.87 6.30 -0.64
N PHE A 168 10.61 5.29 -1.13
CA PHE A 168 10.77 4.00 -0.45
C PHE A 168 11.99 4.06 0.46
N MET A 169 11.79 3.81 1.74
CA MET A 169 12.85 3.82 2.74
C MET A 169 13.57 2.48 2.81
N LYS A 170 14.66 2.42 3.57
CA LYS A 170 15.41 1.17 3.78
C LYS A 170 14.51 0.08 4.38
N PRO A 171 14.64 -1.17 3.93
CA PRO A 171 13.88 -2.28 4.48
C PRO A 171 14.13 -2.47 5.96
N MET A 172 13.08 -2.89 6.69
CA MET A 172 13.17 -3.28 8.09
C MET A 172 12.69 -4.71 8.31
N LYS A 173 13.34 -5.42 9.22
CA LYS A 173 12.88 -6.68 9.77
C LYS A 173 12.07 -6.40 11.02
N VAL A 174 11.13 -7.30 11.33
CA VAL A 174 10.24 -7.22 12.49
C VAL A 174 10.70 -8.20 13.55
N GLY A 175 10.89 -7.72 14.77
CA GLY A 175 11.18 -8.54 15.95
C GLY A 175 9.91 -9.08 16.60
N ASN A 176 10.08 -9.73 17.76
CA ASN A 176 8.99 -10.39 18.48
C ASN A 176 8.05 -9.44 19.24
N ASP A 177 8.49 -8.22 19.54
CA ASP A 177 7.66 -7.19 20.19
C ASP A 177 6.89 -6.40 19.10
N LEU A 178 5.73 -6.92 18.72
CA LEU A 178 4.95 -6.38 17.59
C LEU A 178 4.47 -4.95 17.84
N GLU A 179 4.13 -4.57 19.07
CA GLU A 179 3.68 -3.22 19.40
C GLU A 179 4.82 -2.20 19.25
N LYS A 180 6.01 -2.55 19.72
CA LYS A 180 7.23 -1.75 19.54
C LYS A 180 7.59 -1.62 18.06
N GLU A 181 7.53 -2.69 17.29
CA GLU A 181 7.82 -2.66 15.84
C GLU A 181 6.77 -1.87 15.06
N ASN A 182 5.49 -1.93 15.46
CA ASN A 182 4.44 -1.13 14.86
C ASN A 182 4.64 0.37 15.13
N THR A 183 4.98 0.71 16.37
CA THR A 183 5.34 2.08 16.77
C THR A 183 6.57 2.58 16.01
N LYS A 184 7.58 1.75 15.84
CA LYS A 184 8.80 2.06 15.07
C LYS A 184 8.48 2.33 13.60
N LEU A 185 7.66 1.49 12.95
CA LEU A 185 7.21 1.69 11.57
C LEU A 185 6.45 3.02 11.42
N MET A 186 5.50 3.29 12.33
CA MET A 186 4.72 4.52 12.35
C MET A 186 5.63 5.76 12.51
N ASN A 187 6.57 5.71 13.46
CA ASN A 187 7.49 6.82 13.70
C ASN A 187 8.44 7.08 12.53
N LEU A 188 8.93 6.03 11.86
CA LEU A 188 9.75 6.17 10.65
C LEU A 188 9.01 6.95 9.57
N ILE A 189 7.76 6.58 9.29
CA ILE A 189 6.93 7.23 8.27
C ILE A 189 6.55 8.65 8.71
N SER A 190 6.08 8.83 9.94
CA SER A 190 5.70 10.14 10.49
C SER A 190 6.85 11.14 10.47
N ASN A 191 8.04 10.73 10.95
CA ASN A 191 9.22 11.60 10.96
C ASN A 191 9.66 11.99 9.55
N LYS A 192 9.55 11.06 8.58
CA LYS A 192 9.85 11.37 7.18
C LYS A 192 8.86 12.36 6.60
N LEU A 193 7.56 12.18 6.84
CA LEU A 193 6.50 13.10 6.41
C LEU A 193 6.71 14.51 6.98
N LYS A 194 7.02 14.62 8.28
CA LYS A 194 7.32 15.90 8.93
C LYS A 194 8.54 16.61 8.30
N LYS A 195 9.61 15.88 8.00
CA LYS A 195 10.81 16.42 7.32
C LYS A 195 10.52 16.93 5.92
N GLU A 196 9.58 16.35 5.21
CA GLU A 196 9.13 16.80 3.88
C GLU A 196 8.13 17.96 3.94
N GLY A 197 7.83 18.48 5.15
CA GLY A 197 6.86 19.55 5.35
C GLY A 197 5.41 19.12 5.05
N PHE A 198 5.14 17.83 5.15
CA PHE A 198 3.79 17.31 4.93
C PHE A 198 2.85 17.87 6.00
N LYS A 199 1.89 18.65 5.55
CA LYS A 199 0.71 19.06 6.33
C LYS A 199 -0.47 18.37 5.68
N ASN A 200 -1.23 17.60 6.45
CA ASN A 200 -2.47 17.04 5.98
C ASN A 200 -3.51 18.18 5.94
N GLY A 201 -3.36 19.06 4.97
CA GLY A 201 -4.24 20.18 4.80
C GLY A 201 -5.53 19.74 4.10
N ARG A 202 -6.65 19.73 4.81
CA ARG A 202 -7.95 19.98 4.18
C ARG A 202 -7.88 21.39 3.57
N LYS A 203 -7.53 21.53 2.31
CA LYS A 203 -8.16 22.57 1.53
C LYS A 203 -9.57 22.05 1.22
N ASN A 204 -10.55 22.76 1.76
CA ASN A 204 -11.95 22.58 1.46
C ASN A 204 -12.12 22.38 -0.05
N ASP A 205 -12.32 21.16 -0.49
CA ASP A 205 -12.98 20.88 -1.74
C ASP A 205 -14.49 21.02 -1.48
N THR A 206 -14.92 22.26 -1.25
CA THR A 206 -16.26 22.72 -1.54
C THR A 206 -16.28 22.91 -3.05
N LEU A 207 -16.83 21.92 -3.76
CA LEU A 207 -17.72 22.05 -4.93
C LEU A 207 -18.16 20.65 -5.34
#